data_2566c9bc3f9162cd768c32d90bbaf9e4
#
_entry.id   2566c9bc3f9162cd768c32d90bbaf9e4
#
_cell.length_a   1.000
_cell.length_b   1.000
_cell.length_c   1.000
_cell.angle_alpha   90.00
_cell.angle_beta   90.00
_cell.angle_gamma   90.00
#
_symmetry.space_group_name_H-M   'P 1'
#
loop_
_entity.id
_entity.type
_entity.pdbx_description
1 polymer ?
#
loop_
_entity_poly.entity_id
_entity_poly.type
_entity_poly.pdbx_seq_one_letter_code
_entity_poly.pdbx_strand_id
1 'polypeptide(L)'
;MSFDIDEKNSSNSMIVKDILNEFPFDKSEIKDDEKEINGIPISRVIDLDKYENLLQILKCKICLNILLNPYDCSKCGNTFCYSCINKLKESNKKCPFGCTDYDIMPSSFAIKKFLNQLQFQCLNKENGCNEIISYNNIEQHDKNCEYINSICPNNQCGIKVPWNLLKNHIENECLYTLYECDKCHLKLNRKEIESHDKLCNVINKQFDKDNIIINKMTKDDIDKKRKEF
;
A
#
# COMPACT_ATOMS: atom_id res chain seq x y z
N MET A 1 -36.53 3.86 -11.40
CA MET A 1 -36.77 2.96 -10.24
C MET A 1 -35.48 3.01 -9.43
N SER A 2 -35.49 3.84 -8.41
CA SER A 2 -34.45 3.98 -7.41
C SER A 2 -34.51 2.79 -6.46
N PHE A 3 -33.45 2.02 -6.37
CA PHE A 3 -33.31 1.00 -5.34
C PHE A 3 -32.69 1.65 -4.12
N ASP A 4 -33.50 1.85 -3.12
CA ASP A 4 -33.08 2.24 -1.78
C ASP A 4 -32.27 1.06 -1.18
N ILE A 5 -30.96 1.30 -0.97
CA ILE A 5 -30.10 0.42 -0.18
C ILE A 5 -30.07 1.02 1.21
N ASP A 6 -31.11 0.72 1.99
CA ASP A 6 -31.23 1.16 3.38
C ASP A 6 -30.56 0.21 4.38
N GLU A 7 -29.71 0.78 5.22
CA GLU A 7 -29.49 0.51 6.64
C GLU A 7 -29.34 -0.95 7.13
N LYS A 8 -28.29 -1.68 6.67
CA LYS A 8 -27.84 -2.90 7.38
C LYS A 8 -26.34 -2.95 7.67
N ASN A 9 -25.65 -1.80 7.69
CA ASN A 9 -24.19 -1.75 7.75
C ASN A 9 -23.57 -1.33 9.11
N SER A 10 -24.31 -1.34 10.22
CA SER A 10 -23.75 -0.81 11.48
C SER A 10 -22.88 -1.79 12.28
N SER A 11 -23.10 -3.10 12.18
CA SER A 11 -22.29 -4.11 12.89
C SER A 11 -21.04 -4.56 12.14
N ASN A 12 -21.03 -4.49 10.80
CA ASN A 12 -19.88 -4.85 9.97
C ASN A 12 -18.70 -3.84 10.06
N SER A 13 -18.94 -2.64 10.56
CA SER A 13 -17.94 -1.56 10.68
C SER A 13 -16.85 -1.84 11.73
N MET A 14 -17.11 -2.75 12.68
CA MET A 14 -16.21 -2.97 13.82
C MET A 14 -14.97 -3.80 13.45
N ILE A 15 -15.14 -4.88 12.70
CA ILE A 15 -14.02 -5.77 12.28
C ILE A 15 -13.12 -5.07 11.27
N VAL A 16 -13.68 -4.27 10.37
CA VAL A 16 -12.89 -3.49 9.40
C VAL A 16 -12.06 -2.41 10.08
N LYS A 17 -12.59 -1.76 11.13
CA LYS A 17 -11.83 -0.79 11.94
C LYS A 17 -10.67 -1.45 12.68
N ASP A 18 -10.85 -2.66 13.18
CA ASP A 18 -9.81 -3.40 13.88
C ASP A 18 -8.69 -3.80 12.92
N ILE A 19 -9.03 -4.26 11.71
CA ILE A 19 -8.02 -4.56 10.67
C ILE A 19 -7.21 -3.31 10.28
N LEU A 20 -7.85 -2.15 10.15
CA LEU A 20 -7.15 -0.90 9.80
C LEU A 20 -6.35 -0.31 10.97
N ASN A 21 -6.74 -0.61 12.24
CA ASN A 21 -6.05 -0.16 13.44
C ASN A 21 -4.94 -1.13 13.88
N GLU A 22 -5.08 -2.44 13.64
CA GLU A 22 -4.07 -3.46 13.96
C GLU A 22 -2.90 -3.47 12.96
N PHE A 23 -3.08 -2.87 11.79
CA PHE A 23 -1.99 -2.58 10.87
C PHE A 23 -1.69 -1.08 10.88
N PRO A 24 -0.92 -0.58 11.89
CA PRO A 24 -0.28 0.72 11.76
C PRO A 24 0.62 0.58 10.54
N PHE A 25 0.16 1.16 9.43
CA PHE A 25 0.82 1.06 8.15
C PHE A 25 2.24 1.59 8.26
N ASP A 26 3.18 0.70 8.45
CA ASP A 26 4.58 0.98 8.22
C ASP A 26 4.84 0.86 6.72
N LYS A 27 4.88 2.03 6.07
CA LYS A 27 5.21 2.15 4.64
C LYS A 27 6.57 1.52 4.30
N SER A 28 7.38 1.15 5.30
CA SER A 28 8.66 0.46 5.13
C SER A 28 8.51 -1.02 4.71
N GLU A 29 7.31 -1.61 4.86
CA GLU A 29 7.04 -2.99 4.47
C GLU A 29 6.54 -3.16 3.02
N ILE A 30 6.33 -2.08 2.28
CA ILE A 30 6.10 -2.16 0.82
C ILE A 30 7.43 -2.54 0.17
N LYS A 31 7.75 -3.81 0.22
CA LYS A 31 8.75 -4.41 -0.66
C LYS A 31 8.07 -4.65 -2.01
N ASP A 32 7.92 -3.60 -2.81
CA ASP A 32 7.96 -3.83 -4.25
C ASP A 32 9.32 -4.49 -4.54
N ASP A 33 9.39 -5.39 -5.54
CA ASP A 33 10.65 -5.89 -6.08
C ASP A 33 11.46 -4.67 -6.57
N GLU A 34 12.04 -3.94 -5.61
CA GLU A 34 12.76 -2.70 -5.81
C GLU A 34 14.02 -3.02 -6.61
N LYS A 35 13.87 -2.89 -7.89
CA LYS A 35 15.00 -2.47 -8.71
C LYS A 35 15.43 -1.13 -8.13
N GLU A 36 16.45 -1.17 -7.28
CA GLU A 36 17.01 -0.02 -6.59
C GLU A 36 17.18 1.14 -7.60
N ILE A 37 16.21 2.06 -7.58
CA ILE A 37 16.18 3.19 -8.51
C ILE A 37 17.24 4.17 -8.06
N ASN A 38 18.43 4.05 -8.65
CA ASN A 38 19.50 5.00 -8.44
C ASN A 38 19.21 6.27 -9.25
N GLY A 39 19.02 7.40 -8.58
CA GLY A 39 18.68 8.69 -9.20
C GLY A 39 17.20 8.85 -9.53
N ILE A 40 16.81 10.03 -9.98
CA ILE A 40 15.42 10.36 -10.33
C ILE A 40 15.22 10.11 -11.83
N PRO A 41 14.25 9.28 -12.24
CA PRO A 41 13.97 9.04 -13.65
C PRO A 41 13.75 10.32 -14.46
N ILE A 42 14.38 10.43 -15.62
CA ILE A 42 14.30 11.63 -16.46
C ILE A 42 12.87 11.88 -16.92
N SER A 43 12.09 10.82 -17.13
CA SER A 43 10.67 10.89 -17.52
C SER A 43 9.79 11.65 -16.53
N ARG A 44 10.26 11.84 -15.29
CA ARG A 44 9.55 12.62 -14.27
C ARG A 44 9.75 14.13 -14.40
N VAL A 45 10.77 14.58 -15.12
CA VAL A 45 11.06 16.01 -15.27
C VAL A 45 9.98 16.67 -16.10
N ILE A 46 9.41 17.76 -15.57
CA ILE A 46 8.43 18.59 -16.27
C ILE A 46 9.19 19.55 -17.19
N ASP A 47 8.64 19.84 -18.37
CA ASP A 47 9.22 20.74 -19.37
C ASP A 47 10.66 20.34 -19.78
N LEU A 48 10.88 19.09 -20.14
CA LEU A 48 12.16 18.51 -20.52
C LEU A 48 12.93 19.38 -21.52
N ASP A 49 12.27 19.89 -22.54
CA ASP A 49 12.86 20.70 -23.61
C ASP A 49 13.51 21.99 -23.09
N LYS A 50 12.89 22.60 -22.09
CA LYS A 50 13.40 23.81 -21.43
C LYS A 50 14.76 23.58 -20.74
N TYR A 51 15.00 22.36 -20.28
CA TYR A 51 16.17 22.01 -19.47
C TYR A 51 17.18 21.12 -20.21
N GLU A 52 17.04 20.90 -21.53
CA GLU A 52 17.86 19.94 -22.28
C GLU A 52 19.36 20.10 -22.04
N ASN A 53 19.89 21.31 -22.17
CA ASN A 53 21.32 21.61 -21.94
C ASN A 53 21.72 21.39 -20.48
N LEU A 54 20.85 21.73 -19.54
CA LEU A 54 21.11 21.57 -18.10
C LEU A 54 21.11 20.11 -17.70
N LEU A 55 20.22 19.30 -18.29
CA LEU A 55 20.11 17.87 -18.02
C LEU A 55 21.38 17.10 -18.36
N GLN A 56 22.19 17.55 -19.31
CA GLN A 56 23.47 16.92 -19.62
C GLN A 56 24.43 16.96 -18.42
N ILE A 57 24.37 18.03 -17.63
CA ILE A 57 25.20 18.23 -16.44
C ILE A 57 24.59 17.52 -15.22
N LEU A 58 23.24 17.49 -15.13
CA LEU A 58 22.52 16.97 -13.98
C LEU A 58 22.22 15.46 -14.05
N LYS A 59 22.70 14.77 -15.08
CA LYS A 59 22.59 13.32 -15.22
C LYS A 59 23.76 12.59 -14.57
N CYS A 60 23.43 11.61 -13.75
CA CYS A 60 24.43 10.66 -13.24
C CYS A 60 24.98 9.81 -14.40
N LYS A 61 26.32 9.75 -14.55
CA LYS A 61 26.96 8.98 -15.61
C LYS A 61 26.98 7.46 -15.36
N ILE A 62 26.47 7.01 -14.21
CA ILE A 62 26.34 5.58 -13.85
C ILE A 62 24.93 5.08 -14.16
N CYS A 63 23.90 5.69 -13.57
CA CYS A 63 22.52 5.24 -13.74
C CYS A 63 21.77 5.97 -14.86
N LEU A 64 22.35 7.00 -15.45
CA LEU A 64 21.76 7.85 -16.51
C LEU A 64 20.50 8.63 -16.13
N ASN A 65 20.10 8.56 -14.87
CA ASN A 65 19.00 9.32 -14.29
C ASN A 65 19.47 10.70 -13.77
N ILE A 66 18.54 11.57 -13.40
CA ILE A 66 18.87 12.83 -12.71
C ILE A 66 19.56 12.51 -11.39
N LEU A 67 20.57 13.29 -11.06
CA LEU A 67 21.34 13.16 -9.84
C LEU A 67 20.42 13.19 -8.60
N LEU A 68 20.54 12.18 -7.74
CA LEU A 68 19.93 12.13 -6.42
C LEU A 68 21.07 12.10 -5.39
N ASN A 69 21.02 13.01 -4.42
CA ASN A 69 22.10 13.19 -3.45
C ASN A 69 23.48 13.26 -4.16
N PRO A 70 23.79 14.38 -4.88
CA PRO A 70 24.94 14.46 -5.75
C PRO A 70 26.26 14.50 -4.98
N TYR A 71 27.21 13.67 -5.40
CA TYR A 71 28.58 13.59 -4.90
C TYR A 71 29.59 13.56 -6.04
N ASP A 72 30.74 14.17 -5.82
CA ASP A 72 31.83 14.30 -6.79
C ASP A 72 32.92 13.29 -6.50
N CYS A 73 33.53 12.76 -7.55
CA CYS A 73 34.81 12.06 -7.45
C CYS A 73 35.92 13.05 -7.18
N SER A 74 36.70 12.88 -6.10
CA SER A 74 37.77 13.78 -5.68
C SER A 74 38.90 13.95 -6.71
N LYS A 75 39.05 13.02 -7.65
CA LYS A 75 40.10 13.02 -8.66
C LYS A 75 39.68 13.69 -9.98
N CYS A 76 38.49 13.41 -10.48
CA CYS A 76 38.05 13.93 -11.78
C CYS A 76 36.96 15.01 -11.69
N GLY A 77 36.39 15.26 -10.49
CA GLY A 77 35.35 16.25 -10.28
C GLY A 77 33.99 15.91 -10.93
N ASN A 78 33.85 14.71 -11.51
CA ASN A 78 32.58 14.32 -12.10
C ASN A 78 31.55 13.97 -11.00
N THR A 79 30.30 14.39 -11.22
CA THR A 79 29.22 14.23 -10.28
C THR A 79 28.38 12.99 -10.57
N PHE A 80 27.98 12.29 -9.52
CA PHE A 80 27.20 11.06 -9.54
C PHE A 80 26.16 11.08 -8.43
N CYS A 81 25.15 10.22 -8.50
CA CYS A 81 24.35 9.93 -7.31
C CYS A 81 25.22 9.28 -6.24
N TYR A 82 25.00 9.63 -4.99
CA TYR A 82 25.74 9.04 -3.87
C TYR A 82 25.71 7.51 -3.89
N SER A 83 24.52 6.93 -4.01
CA SER A 83 24.35 5.46 -4.06
C SER A 83 25.15 4.81 -5.19
N CYS A 84 25.20 5.45 -6.37
CA CYS A 84 25.92 4.93 -7.52
C CYS A 84 27.45 4.89 -7.31
N ILE A 85 28.03 6.01 -6.89
CA ILE A 85 29.50 6.11 -6.74
C ILE A 85 29.98 5.37 -5.49
N ASN A 86 29.20 5.36 -4.42
CA ASN A 86 29.52 4.66 -3.20
C ASN A 86 29.61 3.14 -3.40
N LYS A 87 28.68 2.55 -4.14
CA LYS A 87 28.73 1.11 -4.50
C LYS A 87 30.00 0.74 -5.26
N LEU A 88 30.49 1.62 -6.15
CA LEU A 88 31.76 1.38 -6.86
C LEU A 88 32.94 1.45 -5.89
N LYS A 89 32.94 2.43 -4.98
CA LYS A 89 33.98 2.58 -3.96
C LYS A 89 34.05 1.40 -3.02
N GLU A 90 32.92 0.98 -2.47
CA GLU A 90 32.82 -0.19 -1.58
C GLU A 90 33.26 -1.49 -2.26
N SER A 91 33.07 -1.60 -3.57
CA SER A 91 33.53 -2.74 -4.38
C SER A 91 34.96 -2.60 -4.86
N ASN A 92 35.73 -1.61 -4.40
CA ASN A 92 37.08 -1.28 -4.84
C ASN A 92 37.21 -1.13 -6.37
N LYS A 93 36.14 -0.66 -7.03
CA LYS A 93 36.15 -0.41 -8.48
C LYS A 93 36.57 1.01 -8.79
N LYS A 94 37.18 1.18 -9.99
CA LYS A 94 37.49 2.50 -10.51
C LYS A 94 36.23 3.34 -10.72
N CYS A 95 36.35 4.65 -10.59
CA CYS A 95 35.28 5.52 -11.03
C CYS A 95 35.06 5.38 -12.55
N PRO A 96 33.91 5.73 -13.12
CA PRO A 96 33.62 5.56 -14.54
C PRO A 96 34.61 6.27 -15.47
N PHE A 97 35.33 7.26 -14.95
CA PHE A 97 36.38 8.00 -15.67
C PHE A 97 37.79 7.47 -15.40
N GLY A 98 37.91 6.24 -14.89
CA GLY A 98 39.20 5.55 -14.72
C GLY A 98 40.00 5.90 -13.47
N CYS A 99 39.50 6.76 -12.58
CA CYS A 99 40.18 7.13 -11.36
C CYS A 99 40.30 5.94 -10.40
N THR A 100 41.51 5.72 -9.89
CA THR A 100 41.82 4.81 -8.76
C THR A 100 42.08 5.66 -7.51
N ASP A 101 41.92 5.07 -6.33
CA ASP A 101 42.21 5.74 -5.04
C ASP A 101 41.53 7.11 -4.90
N TYR A 102 40.27 7.18 -5.27
CA TYR A 102 39.43 8.38 -5.18
C TYR A 102 38.62 8.40 -3.90
N ASP A 103 38.35 9.60 -3.41
CA ASP A 103 37.35 9.86 -2.40
C ASP A 103 36.06 10.41 -3.03
N ILE A 104 34.96 10.29 -2.31
CA ILE A 104 33.69 10.90 -2.70
C ILE A 104 33.40 12.09 -1.78
N MET A 105 33.01 13.21 -2.38
CA MET A 105 32.76 14.47 -1.67
C MET A 105 31.39 14.99 -2.07
N PRO A 106 30.65 15.66 -1.15
CA PRO A 106 29.41 16.35 -1.53
C PRO A 106 29.68 17.28 -2.72
N SER A 107 28.81 17.25 -3.72
CA SER A 107 28.98 18.08 -4.90
C SER A 107 28.80 19.58 -4.60
N SER A 108 29.25 20.42 -5.52
CA SER A 108 29.21 21.87 -5.38
C SER A 108 27.77 22.39 -5.17
N PHE A 109 27.66 23.52 -4.47
CA PHE A 109 26.37 24.21 -4.26
C PHE A 109 25.70 24.59 -5.59
N ALA A 110 26.47 24.86 -6.64
CA ALA A 110 25.96 25.19 -7.97
C ALA A 110 25.10 24.03 -8.54
N ILE A 111 25.57 22.79 -8.46
CA ILE A 111 24.80 21.60 -8.91
C ILE A 111 23.46 21.51 -8.15
N LYS A 112 23.48 21.68 -6.82
CA LYS A 112 22.26 21.66 -6.02
C LYS A 112 21.29 22.78 -6.39
N LYS A 113 21.83 23.98 -6.69
CA LYS A 113 21.01 25.13 -7.13
C LYS A 113 20.32 24.84 -8.47
N PHE A 114 21.00 24.19 -9.41
CA PHE A 114 20.40 23.80 -10.68
C PHE A 114 19.37 22.68 -10.52
N LEU A 115 19.65 21.68 -9.70
CA LEU A 115 18.67 20.62 -9.39
C LEU A 115 17.38 21.18 -8.80
N ASN A 116 17.47 22.20 -7.95
CA ASN A 116 16.32 22.88 -7.36
C ASN A 116 15.47 23.70 -8.34
N GLN A 117 15.94 23.94 -9.56
CA GLN A 117 15.15 24.56 -10.62
C GLN A 117 14.24 23.54 -11.33
N LEU A 118 14.54 22.25 -11.21
CA LEU A 118 13.73 21.20 -11.83
C LEU A 118 12.47 20.93 -11.02
N GLN A 119 11.39 20.65 -11.74
CA GLN A 119 10.13 20.20 -11.21
C GLN A 119 9.86 18.79 -11.73
N PHE A 120 9.24 17.97 -10.89
CA PHE A 120 9.02 16.56 -11.16
C PHE A 120 7.56 16.19 -10.98
N GLN A 121 7.05 15.33 -11.83
CA GLN A 121 5.78 14.63 -11.61
C GLN A 121 5.99 13.42 -10.70
N CYS A 122 4.94 13.06 -9.97
CA CYS A 122 4.94 11.89 -9.09
C CYS A 122 5.13 10.58 -9.88
N LEU A 123 5.80 9.59 -9.31
CA LEU A 123 5.85 8.22 -9.85
C LEU A 123 4.45 7.59 -9.97
N ASN A 124 3.55 7.96 -9.06
CA ASN A 124 2.18 7.45 -9.00
C ASN A 124 1.19 8.36 -9.75
N LYS A 125 1.63 9.07 -10.79
CA LYS A 125 0.76 9.92 -11.61
C LYS A 125 -0.36 9.14 -12.26
N GLU A 126 -0.06 7.94 -12.75
CA GLU A 126 -1.06 7.05 -13.37
C GLU A 126 -2.10 6.55 -12.37
N ASN A 127 -1.74 6.49 -11.08
CA ASN A 127 -2.66 6.17 -9.99
C ASN A 127 -3.48 7.39 -9.52
N GLY A 128 -3.25 8.58 -10.11
CA GLY A 128 -4.00 9.81 -9.84
C GLY A 128 -3.26 10.89 -9.05
N CYS A 129 -1.99 10.71 -8.68
CA CYS A 129 -1.21 11.75 -8.03
C CYS A 129 -0.78 12.83 -9.03
N ASN A 130 -1.38 14.02 -8.91
CA ASN A 130 -1.10 15.16 -9.80
C ASN A 130 -0.14 16.19 -9.17
N GLU A 131 0.52 15.85 -8.07
CA GLU A 131 1.46 16.77 -7.42
C GLU A 131 2.69 17.05 -8.28
N ILE A 132 3.06 18.33 -8.31
CA ILE A 132 4.31 18.81 -8.88
C ILE A 132 5.31 18.95 -7.73
N ILE A 133 6.39 18.21 -7.82
CA ILE A 133 7.33 18.00 -6.71
C ILE A 133 8.63 18.73 -7.01
N SER A 134 9.13 19.50 -6.05
CA SER A 134 10.48 20.08 -6.11
C SER A 134 11.53 19.04 -5.79
N TYR A 135 12.76 19.26 -6.25
CA TYR A 135 13.91 18.37 -6.02
C TYR A 135 14.10 18.00 -4.53
N ASN A 136 14.01 18.97 -3.64
CA ASN A 136 14.23 18.75 -2.20
C ASN A 136 13.15 17.90 -1.53
N ASN A 137 11.94 17.86 -2.11
CA ASN A 137 10.80 17.17 -1.52
C ASN A 137 10.55 15.79 -2.15
N ILE A 138 11.32 15.42 -3.18
CA ILE A 138 11.02 14.24 -3.99
C ILE A 138 11.12 12.93 -3.20
N GLU A 139 12.16 12.77 -2.40
CA GLU A 139 12.33 11.57 -1.57
C GLU A 139 11.24 11.46 -0.48
N GLN A 140 10.87 12.59 0.13
CA GLN A 140 9.83 12.63 1.14
C GLN A 140 8.46 12.34 0.53
N HIS A 141 8.18 12.95 -0.64
CA HIS A 141 6.93 12.69 -1.34
C HIS A 141 6.83 11.24 -1.78
N ASP A 142 7.86 10.69 -2.42
CA ASP A 142 7.86 9.31 -2.91
C ASP A 142 7.63 8.29 -1.79
N LYS A 143 8.13 8.57 -0.58
CA LYS A 143 7.87 7.74 0.60
C LYS A 143 6.47 7.89 1.18
N ASN A 144 5.83 9.05 1.02
CA ASN A 144 4.58 9.39 1.69
C ASN A 144 3.39 9.58 0.75
N CYS A 145 3.56 9.36 -0.54
CA CYS A 145 2.50 9.53 -1.53
C CYS A 145 1.31 8.62 -1.20
N GLU A 146 0.11 9.21 -1.14
CA GLU A 146 -1.13 8.47 -0.85
C GLU A 146 -1.58 7.58 -2.01
N TYR A 147 -1.01 7.77 -3.19
CA TYR A 147 -1.32 7.00 -4.40
C TYR A 147 -0.34 5.86 -4.64
N ILE A 148 0.52 5.55 -3.67
CA ILE A 148 1.40 4.38 -3.74
C ILE A 148 0.56 3.11 -3.72
N ASN A 149 0.89 2.14 -4.57
CA ASN A 149 0.19 0.86 -4.57
C ASN A 149 0.54 0.07 -3.31
N SER A 150 -0.49 -0.45 -2.64
CA SER A 150 -0.33 -1.39 -1.54
C SER A 150 -1.08 -2.69 -1.82
N ILE A 151 -0.61 -3.76 -1.22
CA ILE A 151 -1.27 -5.07 -1.33
C ILE A 151 -2.39 -5.13 -0.30
N CYS A 152 -3.55 -5.61 -0.69
CA CYS A 152 -4.65 -5.85 0.24
C CYS A 152 -4.20 -6.79 1.39
N PRO A 153 -4.39 -6.41 2.67
CA PRO A 153 -3.96 -7.22 3.81
C PRO A 153 -4.78 -8.49 4.01
N ASN A 154 -5.96 -8.59 3.38
CA ASN A 154 -6.78 -9.78 3.47
C ASN A 154 -6.10 -10.96 2.75
N ASN A 155 -5.80 -12.01 3.50
CA ASN A 155 -5.21 -13.22 2.96
C ASN A 155 -5.99 -13.72 1.74
N GLN A 156 -5.27 -14.20 0.72
CA GLN A 156 -5.81 -14.69 -0.56
C GLN A 156 -6.33 -13.60 -1.52
N CYS A 157 -6.45 -12.32 -1.12
CA CYS A 157 -6.88 -11.27 -2.02
C CYS A 157 -5.81 -10.96 -3.08
N GLY A 158 -4.59 -10.65 -2.67
CA GLY A 158 -3.45 -10.38 -3.56
C GLY A 158 -3.60 -9.17 -4.48
N ILE A 159 -4.70 -8.43 -4.40
CA ILE A 159 -4.94 -7.26 -5.25
C ILE A 159 -4.09 -6.09 -4.76
N LYS A 160 -3.42 -5.42 -5.71
CA LYS A 160 -2.70 -4.16 -5.47
C LYS A 160 -3.62 -2.99 -5.80
N VAL A 161 -3.82 -2.08 -4.86
CA VAL A 161 -4.63 -0.86 -5.02
C VAL A 161 -3.85 0.35 -4.47
N PRO A 162 -4.07 1.56 -4.99
CA PRO A 162 -3.56 2.78 -4.37
C PRO A 162 -3.99 2.88 -2.91
N TRP A 163 -3.08 3.36 -2.05
CA TRP A 163 -3.33 3.44 -0.61
C TRP A 163 -4.61 4.20 -0.24
N ASN A 164 -4.85 5.32 -0.90
CA ASN A 164 -6.07 6.11 -0.70
C ASN A 164 -7.37 5.37 -1.05
N LEU A 165 -7.30 4.30 -1.87
CA LEU A 165 -8.44 3.45 -2.24
C LEU A 165 -8.50 2.16 -1.45
N LEU A 166 -7.46 1.81 -0.67
CA LEU A 166 -7.37 0.54 0.04
C LEU A 166 -8.52 0.35 1.03
N LYS A 167 -8.89 1.40 1.75
CA LYS A 167 -10.02 1.36 2.67
C LYS A 167 -11.32 1.01 1.94
N ASN A 168 -11.62 1.71 0.85
CA ASN A 168 -12.82 1.42 0.05
C ASN A 168 -12.80 -0.01 -0.50
N HIS A 169 -11.63 -0.46 -0.98
CA HIS A 169 -11.48 -1.83 -1.44
C HIS A 169 -11.81 -2.85 -0.34
N ILE A 170 -11.26 -2.69 0.87
CA ILE A 170 -11.52 -3.61 1.99
C ILE A 170 -13.00 -3.58 2.37
N GLU A 171 -13.59 -2.40 2.51
CA GLU A 171 -14.97 -2.22 2.97
C GLU A 171 -16.01 -2.69 1.94
N ASN A 172 -15.78 -2.46 0.64
CA ASN A 172 -16.82 -2.60 -0.38
C ASN A 172 -16.53 -3.62 -1.47
N GLU A 173 -15.27 -3.90 -1.79
CA GLU A 173 -14.90 -4.66 -2.99
C GLU A 173 -14.20 -5.98 -2.69
N CYS A 174 -13.46 -6.07 -1.59
CA CYS A 174 -12.66 -7.24 -1.27
C CYS A 174 -13.55 -8.45 -0.93
N LEU A 175 -13.43 -9.51 -1.71
CA LEU A 175 -14.17 -10.76 -1.49
C LEU A 175 -13.71 -11.54 -0.25
N TYR A 176 -12.52 -11.22 0.26
CA TYR A 176 -11.88 -11.90 1.38
C TYR A 176 -11.95 -11.11 2.70
N THR A 177 -12.69 -9.99 2.71
CA THR A 177 -13.00 -9.28 3.96
C THR A 177 -13.84 -10.17 4.85
N LEU A 178 -13.41 -10.33 6.10
CA LEU A 178 -14.09 -11.15 7.09
C LEU A 178 -15.24 -10.38 7.75
N TYR A 179 -16.37 -11.04 7.87
CA TYR A 179 -17.57 -10.58 8.56
C TYR A 179 -17.99 -11.61 9.60
N GLU A 180 -18.55 -11.16 10.70
CA GLU A 180 -19.14 -12.03 11.69
C GLU A 180 -20.67 -12.09 11.47
N CYS A 181 -21.22 -13.31 11.44
CA CYS A 181 -22.66 -13.50 11.31
C CYS A 181 -23.35 -13.15 12.63
N ASP A 182 -24.28 -12.21 12.63
CA ASP A 182 -25.02 -11.74 13.82
C ASP A 182 -25.87 -12.85 14.48
N LYS A 183 -26.14 -13.95 13.76
CA LYS A 183 -27.01 -15.03 14.24
C LYS A 183 -26.24 -16.19 14.86
N CYS A 184 -25.08 -16.55 14.32
CA CYS A 184 -24.31 -17.71 14.76
C CYS A 184 -22.86 -17.39 15.10
N HIS A 185 -22.45 -16.12 14.99
CA HIS A 185 -21.11 -15.62 15.30
C HIS A 185 -19.96 -16.27 14.51
N LEU A 186 -20.28 -16.96 13.40
CA LEU A 186 -19.28 -17.53 12.52
C LEU A 186 -18.62 -16.41 11.70
N LYS A 187 -17.29 -16.43 11.65
CA LYS A 187 -16.51 -15.50 10.82
C LYS A 187 -16.40 -16.06 9.40
N LEU A 188 -16.87 -15.30 8.43
CA LEU A 188 -16.98 -15.65 7.02
C LEU A 188 -16.44 -14.54 6.16
N ASN A 189 -15.87 -14.88 5.01
CA ASN A 189 -15.51 -13.86 4.02
C ASN A 189 -16.74 -13.45 3.18
N ARG A 190 -16.65 -12.31 2.49
CA ARG A 190 -17.77 -11.77 1.68
C ARG A 190 -18.27 -12.76 0.65
N LYS A 191 -17.39 -13.58 0.06
CA LYS A 191 -17.75 -14.60 -0.93
C LYS A 191 -18.65 -15.70 -0.34
N GLU A 192 -18.51 -15.99 0.94
CA GLU A 192 -19.23 -17.09 1.62
C GLU A 192 -20.54 -16.62 2.25
N ILE A 193 -20.69 -15.32 2.49
CA ILE A 193 -21.81 -14.77 3.26
C ILE A 193 -23.18 -15.08 2.63
N GLU A 194 -23.32 -14.95 1.30
CA GLU A 194 -24.60 -15.20 0.62
C GLU A 194 -25.06 -16.65 0.73
N SER A 195 -24.14 -17.60 0.65
CA SER A 195 -24.44 -19.02 0.80
C SER A 195 -24.74 -19.37 2.26
N HIS A 196 -23.98 -18.77 3.19
CA HIS A 196 -24.17 -18.95 4.62
C HIS A 196 -25.51 -18.42 5.10
N ASP A 197 -25.95 -17.23 4.67
CA ASP A 197 -27.24 -16.65 5.09
C ASP A 197 -28.40 -17.56 4.81
N LYS A 198 -28.42 -18.26 3.69
CA LYS A 198 -29.41 -19.22 3.34
C LYS A 198 -29.46 -20.42 4.32
N LEU A 199 -28.26 -20.97 4.61
CA LEU A 199 -28.11 -22.11 5.51
C LEU A 199 -28.34 -21.73 6.97
N CYS A 200 -27.80 -20.61 7.43
CA CYS A 200 -27.94 -20.14 8.80
C CYS A 200 -29.40 -19.88 9.17
N ASN A 201 -30.18 -19.30 8.26
CA ASN A 201 -31.63 -19.10 8.48
C ASN A 201 -32.41 -20.42 8.57
N VAL A 202 -32.00 -21.45 7.83
CA VAL A 202 -32.62 -22.78 7.90
C VAL A 202 -32.31 -23.46 9.22
N ILE A 203 -31.02 -23.45 9.63
CA ILE A 203 -30.56 -24.08 10.88
C ILE A 203 -31.21 -23.42 12.10
N ASN A 204 -31.26 -22.08 12.16
CA ASN A 204 -31.90 -21.38 13.29
C ASN A 204 -33.38 -21.68 13.39
N LYS A 205 -34.11 -21.73 12.26
CA LYS A 205 -35.52 -22.12 12.25
C LYS A 205 -35.72 -23.56 12.72
N GLN A 206 -34.81 -24.45 12.44
CA GLN A 206 -34.88 -25.85 12.91
C GLN A 206 -34.55 -25.92 14.40
N PHE A 207 -33.53 -25.19 14.87
CA PHE A 207 -33.14 -25.13 16.28
C PHE A 207 -34.25 -24.56 17.16
N ASP A 208 -34.95 -23.54 16.70
CA ASP A 208 -36.13 -22.98 17.39
C ASP A 208 -37.27 -23.99 17.47
N LYS A 209 -37.54 -24.76 16.41
CA LYS A 209 -38.55 -25.83 16.42
C LYS A 209 -38.17 -26.94 17.38
N ASP A 210 -36.91 -27.38 17.38
CA ASP A 210 -36.42 -28.45 18.24
C ASP A 210 -36.44 -28.03 19.72
N ASN A 211 -36.08 -26.78 20.04
CA ASN A 211 -36.23 -26.22 21.39
C ASN A 211 -37.69 -26.13 21.86
N ILE A 212 -38.64 -25.78 20.97
CA ILE A 212 -40.06 -25.77 21.30
C ILE A 212 -40.56 -27.20 21.58
N ILE A 213 -40.09 -28.20 20.83
CA ILE A 213 -40.44 -29.61 21.04
C ILE A 213 -39.87 -30.12 22.38
N ILE A 214 -38.58 -29.82 22.67
CA ILE A 214 -37.93 -30.22 23.94
C ILE A 214 -38.63 -29.59 25.13
N ASN A 215 -38.96 -28.29 25.05
CA ASN A 215 -39.68 -27.60 26.12
C ASN A 215 -41.14 -28.14 26.32
N LYS A 216 -41.78 -28.58 25.26
CA LYS A 216 -43.11 -29.26 25.37
C LYS A 216 -43.00 -30.66 25.97
N MET A 217 -41.98 -31.45 25.51
CA MET A 217 -41.76 -32.79 26.07
C MET A 217 -41.42 -32.77 27.56
N THR A 218 -40.56 -31.86 27.99
CA THR A 218 -40.24 -31.69 29.43
C THR A 218 -41.41 -31.26 30.25
N LYS A 219 -42.33 -30.47 29.72
CA LYS A 219 -43.56 -30.06 30.39
C LYS A 219 -44.58 -31.22 30.53
N ASP A 220 -44.73 -31.98 29.46
CA ASP A 220 -45.61 -33.17 29.45
C ASP A 220 -45.08 -34.29 30.39
N ASP A 221 -43.78 -34.47 30.45
CA ASP A 221 -43.11 -35.42 31.36
C ASP A 221 -43.25 -35.01 32.83
N ILE A 222 -43.19 -33.69 33.13
CA ILE A 222 -43.41 -33.16 34.49
C ILE A 222 -44.88 -33.33 34.90
N ASP A 223 -45.80 -33.06 33.99
CA ASP A 223 -47.26 -33.22 34.27
C ASP A 223 -47.67 -34.67 34.40
N LYS A 224 -46.99 -35.59 33.71
CA LYS A 224 -47.21 -37.03 33.86
C LYS A 224 -46.72 -37.55 35.23
N LYS A 225 -45.55 -37.14 35.66
CA LYS A 225 -45.00 -37.48 36.98
C LYS A 225 -45.82 -36.85 38.14
N ARG A 226 -46.48 -35.71 37.94
CA ARG A 226 -47.35 -35.09 38.93
C ARG A 226 -48.69 -35.82 39.12
N LYS A 227 -49.10 -36.64 38.16
CA LYS A 227 -50.35 -37.44 38.23
C LYS A 227 -50.10 -38.83 38.83
N GLU A 228 -48.89 -39.26 38.99
CA GLU A 228 -48.48 -40.55 39.58
C GLU A 228 -48.19 -40.46 41.09
N PHE A 229 -48.31 -39.26 41.68
CA PHE A 229 -48.29 -38.98 43.12
C PHE A 229 -49.68 -38.45 43.61
#